data_2d6aa868861ccafc60f122c4bb117037
#
_entry.id   2d6aa868861ccafc60f122c4bb117037
#
_cell.length_a   1.000
_cell.length_b   1.000
_cell.length_c   1.000
_cell.angle_alpha   90.00
_cell.angle_beta   90.00
_cell.angle_gamma   90.00
#
_symmetry.space_group_name_H-M   'P 1'
#
loop_
_entity.id
_entity.type
_entity.pdbx_description
1 polymer ?
#
loop_
_entity_poly.entity_id
_entity_poly.type
_entity_poly.pdbx_seq_one_letter_code
_entity_poly.pdbx_strand_id
1 'polypeptide(L)'
;MKNAKISRRSFLLGLAACSAAGVLSACKGSETPASSASATPEAPASSVSELPSEMLFSEEDFPKLDGSTACIPLMAQMMADTTGMDLEEAQSIISVSTTAYAWENFGLYDTDTQMLVVYEAPDYVKKELEDANVQLESKPIGRDALVFIVNEDNPVKSLTQQQLKDIYAGKITNWKDVGGEDLDIVAFQRGEDSGSQTLFKKLLIQGGELMDPPTELAPAAMGELVDSIAAYNNSANAIGFSVYYYIDQMYSQPGLRLLAVDDVTPSNDTIADESYPLCNEFYAVIHPDAAADSPERQLYDWLDTDAGQECIKKSGYVAVGPQATVTIVD
;
A
#
# COMPACT_ATOMS: atom_id res chain seq x y z
N MET A 1 11.08 40.76 -6.31
CA MET A 1 11.88 39.54 -6.55
C MET A 1 10.91 38.51 -7.06
N LYS A 2 11.17 37.90 -8.24
CA LYS A 2 10.17 37.17 -9.03
C LYS A 2 10.09 35.72 -8.56
N ASN A 3 8.88 35.27 -8.18
CA ASN A 3 8.57 33.88 -7.87
C ASN A 3 8.54 33.06 -9.18
N ALA A 4 9.46 32.12 -9.32
CA ALA A 4 9.45 31.13 -10.39
C ALA A 4 8.54 29.96 -9.99
N LYS A 5 7.43 29.80 -10.70
CA LYS A 5 6.59 28.60 -10.63
C LYS A 5 7.26 27.47 -11.39
N ILE A 6 7.65 26.41 -10.70
CA ILE A 6 8.14 25.17 -11.33
C ILE A 6 6.92 24.36 -11.79
N SER A 7 6.84 24.15 -13.09
CA SER A 7 5.77 23.38 -13.76
C SER A 7 6.00 21.88 -13.63
N ARG A 8 4.96 21.14 -13.24
CA ARG A 8 4.91 19.68 -13.13
C ARG A 8 4.77 18.95 -14.49
N ARG A 9 5.62 19.28 -15.46
CA ARG A 9 5.63 18.61 -16.77
C ARG A 9 7.05 18.37 -17.23
N SER A 10 7.72 17.35 -16.71
CA SER A 10 8.97 16.81 -17.31
C SER A 10 9.39 15.51 -16.61
N PHE A 11 8.58 14.45 -16.70
CA PHE A 11 9.05 13.09 -16.38
C PHE A 11 8.34 12.06 -17.27
N LEU A 12 8.45 12.26 -18.57
CA LEU A 12 8.12 11.25 -19.57
C LEU A 12 8.89 11.61 -20.82
N LEU A 13 10.00 10.93 -21.08
CA LEU A 13 10.58 10.68 -22.41
C LEU A 13 11.97 10.07 -22.24
N GLY A 14 12.09 8.80 -22.55
CA GLY A 14 13.40 8.18 -22.72
C GLY A 14 13.38 6.66 -22.87
N LEU A 15 12.71 6.14 -23.89
CA LEU A 15 13.12 4.87 -24.47
C LEU A 15 12.84 4.89 -25.97
N ALA A 16 13.88 5.10 -26.74
CA ALA A 16 13.88 5.06 -28.20
C ALA A 16 14.41 3.72 -28.69
N ALA A 17 13.61 3.09 -29.53
CA ALA A 17 13.90 2.37 -30.78
C ALA A 17 15.25 1.64 -30.93
N CYS A 18 15.15 0.35 -31.19
CA CYS A 18 16.02 -0.35 -32.14
C CYS A 18 15.19 -1.22 -33.09
N SER A 19 15.09 -0.76 -34.31
CA SER A 19 14.61 -1.47 -35.49
C SER A 19 15.67 -2.43 -36.04
N ALA A 20 15.29 -3.62 -36.46
CA ALA A 20 16.04 -4.37 -37.46
C ALA A 20 15.07 -5.14 -38.37
N ALA A 21 15.26 -4.90 -39.66
CA ALA A 21 14.49 -5.38 -40.78
C ALA A 21 15.03 -6.72 -41.35
N GLY A 22 14.16 -7.36 -42.15
CA GLY A 22 14.52 -8.33 -43.22
C GLY A 22 13.97 -9.72 -42.93
N VAL A 23 13.44 -10.49 -43.86
CA VAL A 23 13.48 -10.56 -45.32
C VAL A 23 12.31 -11.44 -45.78
N LEU A 24 11.73 -11.09 -46.90
CA LEU A 24 10.76 -11.83 -47.71
C LEU A 24 11.32 -13.19 -48.20
N SER A 25 10.46 -14.19 -48.28
CA SER A 25 10.51 -15.16 -49.37
C SER A 25 9.14 -15.75 -49.69
N ALA A 26 8.78 -15.69 -50.94
CA ALA A 26 7.56 -16.19 -51.57
C ALA A 26 7.81 -17.57 -52.23
N CYS A 27 6.74 -18.39 -52.29
CA CYS A 27 6.51 -19.40 -53.37
C CYS A 27 5.07 -19.90 -53.20
N LYS A 28 4.31 -19.83 -54.06
CA LYS A 28 3.54 -19.97 -55.29
C LYS A 28 3.14 -21.42 -55.60
N GLY A 29 1.89 -21.59 -55.96
CA GLY A 29 1.30 -22.75 -56.70
C GLY A 29 0.15 -23.42 -55.95
N SER A 30 -1.03 -23.51 -56.40
CA SER A 30 -1.76 -23.61 -57.66
C SER A 30 -2.90 -24.62 -57.46
N GLU A 31 -4.09 -24.19 -57.83
CA GLU A 31 -5.23 -24.89 -58.45
C GLU A 31 -6.30 -25.61 -57.63
N THR A 32 -7.51 -25.11 -57.91
CA THR A 32 -8.87 -25.58 -57.71
C THR A 32 -9.26 -26.76 -58.63
N PRO A 33 -10.39 -27.51 -58.49
CA PRO A 33 -11.74 -26.93 -58.61
C PRO A 33 -12.91 -27.53 -57.78
N ALA A 34 -13.87 -26.70 -57.57
CA ALA A 34 -15.33 -26.78 -57.50
C ALA A 34 -16.07 -28.08 -57.17
N SER A 35 -17.01 -27.97 -56.19
CA SER A 35 -18.37 -28.48 -56.35
C SER A 35 -19.35 -27.73 -55.46
N SER A 36 -20.47 -27.34 -56.05
CA SER A 36 -21.57 -26.57 -55.59
C SER A 36 -22.48 -27.32 -54.59
N ALA A 37 -22.89 -26.68 -53.50
CA ALA A 37 -24.20 -26.93 -52.91
C ALA A 37 -24.71 -25.65 -52.22
N SER A 38 -25.92 -25.28 -52.62
CA SER A 38 -26.72 -24.18 -52.13
C SER A 38 -27.06 -24.34 -50.67
N ALA A 39 -26.85 -23.30 -49.88
CA ALA A 39 -27.48 -23.16 -48.56
C ALA A 39 -27.89 -21.69 -48.34
N THR A 40 -29.10 -21.55 -47.92
CA THR A 40 -29.88 -20.38 -47.51
C THR A 40 -29.10 -19.47 -46.55
N PRO A 41 -29.23 -18.15 -46.62
CA PRO A 41 -28.58 -17.26 -45.66
C PRO A 41 -29.34 -17.30 -44.34
N GLU A 42 -28.71 -17.90 -43.34
CA GLU A 42 -29.05 -17.78 -41.95
C GLU A 42 -28.56 -16.42 -41.47
N ALA A 43 -29.45 -15.67 -40.80
CA ALA A 43 -29.17 -14.38 -40.23
C ALA A 43 -28.01 -14.47 -39.19
N PRO A 44 -27.17 -13.45 -39.07
CA PRO A 44 -26.13 -13.48 -38.06
C PRO A 44 -26.77 -13.53 -36.66
N ALA A 45 -26.59 -14.65 -35.98
CA ALA A 45 -26.82 -14.73 -34.54
C ALA A 45 -25.84 -13.73 -33.89
N SER A 46 -26.43 -12.71 -33.29
CA SER A 46 -25.69 -11.85 -32.35
C SER A 46 -25.05 -12.76 -31.33
N SER A 47 -23.73 -12.86 -31.37
CA SER A 47 -22.95 -13.41 -30.28
C SER A 47 -23.10 -12.41 -29.11
N VAL A 48 -24.11 -12.66 -28.27
CA VAL A 48 -24.10 -12.12 -26.92
C VAL A 48 -22.86 -12.77 -26.30
N SER A 49 -21.78 -12.00 -26.18
CA SER A 49 -20.68 -12.34 -25.35
C SER A 49 -21.28 -12.56 -23.96
N GLU A 50 -21.30 -13.80 -23.49
CA GLU A 50 -21.54 -14.07 -22.08
C GLU A 50 -20.47 -13.32 -21.33
N LEU A 51 -20.84 -12.23 -20.66
CA LEU A 51 -20.02 -11.55 -19.68
C LEU A 51 -19.58 -12.60 -18.66
N PRO A 52 -18.27 -12.67 -18.34
CA PRO A 52 -17.80 -13.51 -17.23
C PRO A 52 -18.58 -13.10 -15.98
N SER A 53 -18.99 -14.05 -15.18
CA SER A 53 -19.78 -13.94 -13.95
C SER A 53 -19.59 -12.60 -13.22
N GLU A 54 -20.63 -11.79 -13.27
CA GLU A 54 -20.99 -10.69 -12.38
C GLU A 54 -19.84 -9.79 -11.93
N MET A 55 -19.44 -8.85 -12.79
CA MET A 55 -18.75 -7.64 -12.33
C MET A 55 -19.68 -6.94 -11.34
N LEU A 56 -19.13 -6.53 -10.19
CA LEU A 56 -19.92 -5.87 -9.16
C LEU A 56 -20.30 -4.44 -9.58
N PHE A 57 -19.40 -3.79 -10.34
CA PHE A 57 -19.55 -2.42 -10.79
C PHE A 57 -19.20 -2.26 -12.28
N SER A 58 -19.76 -1.22 -12.92
CA SER A 58 -19.11 -0.61 -14.07
C SER A 58 -17.91 0.24 -13.58
N GLU A 59 -17.02 0.62 -14.50
CA GLU A 59 -15.88 1.49 -14.16
C GLU A 59 -16.35 2.86 -13.60
N GLU A 60 -17.47 3.38 -14.11
CA GLU A 60 -18.05 4.66 -13.69
C GLU A 60 -18.73 4.58 -12.31
N ASP A 61 -19.23 3.38 -11.93
CA ASP A 61 -19.93 3.16 -10.67
C ASP A 61 -19.01 2.70 -9.53
N PHE A 62 -17.72 2.45 -9.82
CA PHE A 62 -16.77 2.07 -8.77
C PHE A 62 -16.64 3.21 -7.74
N PRO A 63 -16.73 2.92 -6.42
CA PRO A 63 -16.73 3.95 -5.40
C PRO A 63 -15.38 4.69 -5.36
N LYS A 64 -15.42 5.98 -5.04
CA LYS A 64 -14.22 6.78 -4.87
C LYS A 64 -13.51 6.43 -3.57
N LEU A 65 -12.30 5.90 -3.72
CA LEU A 65 -11.46 5.48 -2.61
C LEU A 65 -10.40 6.51 -2.25
N ASP A 66 -10.06 6.60 -0.97
CA ASP A 66 -8.86 7.26 -0.46
C ASP A 66 -8.22 6.39 0.62
N GLY A 67 -7.03 6.72 1.10
CA GLY A 67 -6.40 5.94 2.15
C GLY A 67 -4.88 6.08 2.26
N SER A 68 -4.26 5.02 2.72
CA SER A 68 -2.82 4.96 2.92
C SER A 68 -2.08 4.60 1.64
N THR A 69 -0.90 5.22 1.43
CA THR A 69 -0.07 4.96 0.24
C THR A 69 0.22 3.48 0.04
N ALA A 70 0.50 2.74 1.11
CA ALA A 70 0.75 1.31 1.02
C ALA A 70 -0.49 0.52 0.57
N CYS A 71 -1.71 1.03 0.70
CA CYS A 71 -2.94 0.37 0.28
C CYS A 71 -3.29 0.58 -1.21
N ILE A 72 -2.54 1.39 -1.96
CA ILE A 72 -2.79 1.65 -3.39
C ILE A 72 -2.89 0.35 -4.22
N PRO A 73 -1.98 -0.63 -4.10
CA PRO A 73 -2.07 -1.85 -4.89
C PRO A 73 -3.32 -2.68 -4.59
N LEU A 74 -3.76 -2.72 -3.33
CA LEU A 74 -5.01 -3.38 -2.96
C LEU A 74 -6.22 -2.67 -3.56
N MET A 75 -6.31 -1.34 -3.46
CA MET A 75 -7.41 -0.58 -4.06
C MET A 75 -7.49 -0.79 -5.57
N ALA A 76 -6.34 -0.81 -6.24
CA ALA A 76 -6.28 -1.11 -7.68
C ALA A 76 -6.72 -2.54 -8.00
N GLN A 77 -6.35 -3.53 -7.18
CA GLN A 77 -6.81 -4.90 -7.33
C GLN A 77 -8.32 -5.03 -7.08
N MET A 78 -8.86 -4.30 -6.07
CA MET A 78 -10.30 -4.24 -5.83
C MET A 78 -11.04 -3.69 -7.06
N MET A 79 -10.55 -2.57 -7.65
CA MET A 79 -11.11 -2.01 -8.87
C MET A 79 -11.04 -3.03 -10.02
N ALA A 80 -9.90 -3.63 -10.27
CA ALA A 80 -9.73 -4.62 -11.35
C ALA A 80 -10.64 -5.85 -11.16
N ASP A 81 -10.71 -6.43 -9.96
CA ASP A 81 -11.48 -7.63 -9.68
C ASP A 81 -12.99 -7.38 -9.69
N THR A 82 -13.46 -6.15 -9.43
CA THR A 82 -14.90 -5.83 -9.34
C THR A 82 -15.46 -5.14 -10.59
N THR A 83 -14.61 -4.54 -11.44
CA THR A 83 -15.05 -3.88 -12.69
C THR A 83 -14.61 -4.61 -13.95
N GLY A 84 -13.60 -5.50 -13.85
CA GLY A 84 -12.97 -6.13 -15.01
C GLY A 84 -11.94 -5.25 -15.71
N MET A 85 -11.63 -4.08 -15.15
CA MET A 85 -10.55 -3.21 -15.64
C MET A 85 -9.20 -3.92 -15.58
N ASP A 86 -8.29 -3.57 -16.49
CA ASP A 86 -6.91 -4.04 -16.41
C ASP A 86 -6.22 -3.50 -15.15
N LEU A 87 -5.43 -4.34 -14.47
CA LEU A 87 -4.80 -3.96 -13.21
C LEU A 87 -3.82 -2.79 -13.35
N GLU A 88 -3.06 -2.73 -14.46
CA GLU A 88 -2.11 -1.62 -14.72
C GLU A 88 -2.88 -0.30 -14.93
N GLU A 89 -4.02 -0.36 -15.62
CA GLU A 89 -4.93 0.77 -15.79
C GLU A 89 -5.52 1.20 -14.43
N ALA A 90 -6.05 0.28 -13.63
CA ALA A 90 -6.55 0.55 -12.28
C ALA A 90 -5.47 1.20 -11.38
N GLN A 91 -4.23 0.70 -11.43
CA GLN A 91 -3.10 1.30 -10.70
C GLN A 91 -2.81 2.74 -11.12
N SER A 92 -3.04 3.09 -12.38
CA SER A 92 -2.84 4.46 -12.88
C SER A 92 -3.91 5.46 -12.42
N ILE A 93 -5.09 4.96 -12.05
CA ILE A 93 -6.25 5.76 -11.63
C ILE A 93 -6.22 6.02 -10.11
N ILE A 94 -5.91 4.99 -9.32
CA ILE A 94 -5.94 5.09 -7.86
C ILE A 94 -4.88 6.07 -7.36
N SER A 95 -5.32 7.04 -6.58
CA SER A 95 -4.47 8.01 -5.89
C SER A 95 -5.01 8.25 -4.48
N VAL A 96 -4.13 8.57 -3.53
CA VAL A 96 -4.49 8.73 -2.12
C VAL A 96 -3.93 10.00 -1.53
N SER A 97 -4.61 10.51 -0.51
CA SER A 97 -4.19 11.68 0.28
C SER A 97 -3.13 11.36 1.34
N THR A 98 -2.83 10.12 1.59
CA THR A 98 -2.06 9.54 2.70
C THR A 98 -2.87 9.38 4.00
N THR A 99 -2.33 8.64 4.98
CA THR A 99 -3.10 8.14 6.13
C THR A 99 -3.84 9.24 6.89
N ALA A 100 -3.14 10.24 7.40
CA ALA A 100 -3.77 11.28 8.23
C ALA A 100 -4.80 12.09 7.43
N TYR A 101 -4.40 12.57 6.26
CA TYR A 101 -5.27 13.38 5.41
C TYR A 101 -6.48 12.61 4.87
N ALA A 102 -6.34 11.29 4.62
CA ALA A 102 -7.49 10.48 4.22
C ALA A 102 -8.56 10.43 5.33
N TRP A 103 -8.15 10.24 6.59
CA TRP A 103 -9.07 10.27 7.72
C TRP A 103 -9.69 11.65 7.96
N GLU A 104 -8.88 12.73 7.89
CA GLU A 104 -9.37 14.11 8.03
C GLU A 104 -10.35 14.47 6.93
N ASN A 105 -9.98 14.19 5.66
CA ASN A 105 -10.82 14.47 4.51
C ASN A 105 -12.15 13.74 4.58
N PHE A 106 -12.12 12.46 4.95
CA PHE A 106 -13.31 11.63 5.00
C PHE A 106 -14.25 11.96 6.16
N GLY A 107 -13.70 12.29 7.34
CA GLY A 107 -14.50 12.50 8.53
C GLY A 107 -14.87 13.96 8.79
N LEU A 108 -14.01 14.91 8.40
CA LEU A 108 -14.16 16.32 8.81
C LEU A 108 -14.54 17.27 7.67
N TYR A 109 -14.34 16.84 6.40
CA TYR A 109 -14.58 17.69 5.25
C TYR A 109 -15.58 17.06 4.29
N ASP A 110 -16.31 17.90 3.58
CA ASP A 110 -17.24 17.47 2.51
C ASP A 110 -16.42 17.16 1.25
N THR A 111 -16.01 15.92 1.11
CA THR A 111 -15.30 15.38 -0.05
C THR A 111 -16.15 14.38 -0.82
N ASP A 112 -15.70 13.99 -2.01
CA ASP A 112 -16.38 13.00 -2.81
C ASP A 112 -15.87 11.56 -2.55
N THR A 113 -14.99 11.37 -1.56
CA THR A 113 -14.55 10.07 -1.09
C THR A 113 -15.71 9.29 -0.47
N GLN A 114 -15.88 8.04 -0.85
CA GLN A 114 -16.99 7.19 -0.40
C GLN A 114 -16.54 6.08 0.54
N MET A 115 -15.27 5.66 0.45
CA MET A 115 -14.72 4.62 1.32
C MET A 115 -13.22 4.82 1.49
N LEU A 116 -12.70 4.51 2.68
CA LEU A 116 -11.26 4.45 2.93
C LEU A 116 -10.75 3.00 2.93
N VAL A 117 -9.51 2.85 2.44
CA VAL A 117 -8.67 1.66 2.67
C VAL A 117 -7.38 2.18 3.32
N VAL A 118 -7.26 2.01 4.64
CA VAL A 118 -6.37 2.87 5.42
C VAL A 118 -5.80 2.17 6.65
N TYR A 119 -4.58 2.54 7.05
CA TYR A 119 -4.05 2.25 8.38
C TYR A 119 -4.72 3.14 9.43
N GLU A 120 -4.47 2.84 10.69
CA GLU A 120 -5.05 3.57 11.81
C GLU A 120 -4.75 5.06 11.77
N ALA A 121 -5.73 5.88 12.18
CA ALA A 121 -5.58 7.33 12.28
C ALA A 121 -4.55 7.70 13.36
N PRO A 122 -3.76 8.78 13.17
CA PRO A 122 -2.98 9.37 14.24
C PRO A 122 -3.85 9.84 15.41
N ASP A 123 -3.28 9.86 16.62
CA ASP A 123 -4.05 10.23 17.82
C ASP A 123 -4.65 11.63 17.74
N TYR A 124 -3.96 12.58 17.11
CA TYR A 124 -4.51 13.93 16.94
C TYR A 124 -5.74 13.94 16.01
N VAL A 125 -5.73 13.13 14.94
CA VAL A 125 -6.88 13.02 14.02
C VAL A 125 -8.04 12.31 14.73
N LYS A 126 -7.79 11.24 15.49
CA LYS A 126 -8.82 10.58 16.30
C LYS A 126 -9.51 11.59 17.20
N LYS A 127 -8.71 12.42 17.90
CA LYS A 127 -9.25 13.46 18.77
C LYS A 127 -10.08 14.49 18.01
N GLU A 128 -9.68 14.90 16.82
CA GLU A 128 -10.46 15.83 15.99
C GLU A 128 -11.79 15.22 15.55
N LEU A 129 -11.79 13.94 15.15
CA LEU A 129 -13.01 13.20 14.81
C LEU A 129 -13.94 13.06 16.03
N GLU A 130 -13.40 12.76 17.22
CA GLU A 130 -14.13 12.70 18.48
C GLU A 130 -14.73 14.07 18.83
N ASP A 131 -13.93 15.15 18.82
CA ASP A 131 -14.37 16.52 19.11
C ASP A 131 -15.48 16.99 18.15
N ALA A 132 -15.45 16.50 16.90
CA ALA A 132 -16.48 16.75 15.89
C ALA A 132 -17.69 15.79 15.98
N ASN A 133 -17.65 14.80 16.89
CA ASN A 133 -18.66 13.73 17.04
C ASN A 133 -18.95 13.00 15.73
N VAL A 134 -17.90 12.71 14.96
CA VAL A 134 -17.98 11.96 13.72
C VAL A 134 -18.18 10.48 14.02
N GLN A 135 -19.16 9.85 13.34
CA GLN A 135 -19.41 8.41 13.45
C GLN A 135 -18.99 7.75 12.13
N LEU A 136 -18.13 6.75 12.21
CA LEU A 136 -17.67 5.98 11.05
C LEU A 136 -17.80 4.48 11.34
N GLU A 137 -18.11 3.71 10.32
CA GLU A 137 -18.15 2.26 10.35
C GLU A 137 -16.86 1.72 9.77
N SER A 138 -16.14 0.88 10.53
CA SER A 138 -14.88 0.28 10.07
C SER A 138 -14.82 -1.20 10.37
N LYS A 139 -14.01 -1.92 9.57
CA LYS A 139 -13.61 -3.29 9.85
C LYS A 139 -12.18 -3.53 9.40
N PRO A 140 -11.40 -4.36 10.11
CA PRO A 140 -10.11 -4.80 9.62
C PRO A 140 -10.31 -5.72 8.40
N ILE A 141 -9.53 -5.48 7.35
CA ILE A 141 -9.62 -6.24 6.10
C ILE A 141 -8.32 -7.01 5.80
N GLY A 142 -7.22 -6.59 6.39
CA GLY A 142 -5.94 -7.25 6.21
C GLY A 142 -4.96 -6.92 7.32
N ARG A 143 -3.86 -7.62 7.33
CA ARG A 143 -2.78 -7.45 8.30
C ARG A 143 -1.47 -7.15 7.61
N ASP A 144 -0.68 -6.28 8.23
CA ASP A 144 0.66 -5.89 7.85
C ASP A 144 1.52 -5.79 9.12
N ALA A 145 2.72 -5.26 9.05
CA ALA A 145 3.59 -5.09 10.21
C ALA A 145 4.46 -3.84 10.10
N LEU A 146 4.76 -3.23 11.24
CA LEU A 146 5.83 -2.26 11.37
C LEU A 146 7.17 -3.00 11.29
N VAL A 147 8.02 -2.65 10.33
CA VAL A 147 9.33 -3.27 10.14
C VAL A 147 10.46 -2.25 10.19
N PHE A 148 11.66 -2.73 10.54
CA PHE A 148 12.87 -1.92 10.59
C PHE A 148 13.81 -2.29 9.46
N ILE A 149 14.43 -1.25 8.88
CA ILE A 149 15.26 -1.33 7.69
C ILE A 149 16.66 -0.85 8.06
N VAL A 150 17.66 -1.61 7.66
CA VAL A 150 19.07 -1.23 7.74
C VAL A 150 19.77 -1.53 6.42
N ASN A 151 20.97 -0.96 6.23
CA ASN A 151 21.83 -1.37 5.13
C ASN A 151 22.26 -2.84 5.31
N GLU A 152 22.42 -3.59 4.21
CA GLU A 152 22.82 -5.01 4.25
C GLU A 152 24.21 -5.23 4.86
N ASP A 153 25.11 -4.23 4.78
CA ASP A 153 26.43 -4.26 5.39
C ASP A 153 26.40 -4.14 6.94
N ASN A 154 25.28 -3.75 7.52
CA ASN A 154 25.12 -3.73 8.97
C ASN A 154 25.14 -5.17 9.52
N PRO A 155 26.08 -5.53 10.43
CA PRO A 155 26.20 -6.91 10.93
C PRO A 155 25.07 -7.32 11.89
N VAL A 156 24.34 -6.36 12.48
CA VAL A 156 23.23 -6.63 13.40
C VAL A 156 22.05 -7.22 12.64
N LYS A 157 21.61 -8.41 12.99
CA LYS A 157 20.54 -9.15 12.30
C LYS A 157 19.20 -9.05 13.03
N SER A 158 19.23 -8.85 14.34
CA SER A 158 18.04 -8.77 15.19
C SER A 158 18.25 -7.72 16.27
N LEU A 159 17.16 -7.04 16.64
CA LEU A 159 17.10 -6.16 17.80
C LEU A 159 15.86 -6.51 18.62
N THR A 160 15.97 -6.42 19.94
CA THR A 160 14.78 -6.52 20.78
C THR A 160 13.96 -5.24 20.70
N GLN A 161 12.66 -5.33 20.97
CA GLN A 161 11.79 -4.14 21.05
C GLN A 161 12.36 -3.11 22.05
N GLN A 162 12.97 -3.56 23.16
CA GLN A 162 13.58 -2.64 24.10
C GLN A 162 14.81 -1.93 23.54
N GLN A 163 15.66 -2.63 22.80
CA GLN A 163 16.81 -1.98 22.11
C GLN A 163 16.34 -0.95 21.07
N LEU A 164 15.29 -1.28 20.31
CA LEU A 164 14.68 -0.33 19.37
C LEU A 164 14.14 0.91 20.11
N LYS A 165 13.39 0.73 21.22
CA LYS A 165 12.93 1.85 22.06
C LYS A 165 14.10 2.71 22.55
N ASP A 166 15.16 2.09 23.02
CA ASP A 166 16.33 2.80 23.56
C ASP A 166 17.14 3.53 22.46
N ILE A 167 17.19 2.99 21.23
CA ILE A 167 17.77 3.68 20.07
C ILE A 167 16.97 4.95 19.76
N TYR A 168 15.65 4.84 19.61
CA TYR A 168 14.80 5.97 19.25
C TYR A 168 14.56 6.96 20.41
N ALA A 169 14.86 6.56 21.64
CA ALA A 169 14.94 7.46 22.80
C ALA A 169 16.33 8.13 22.95
N GLY A 170 17.31 7.81 22.09
CA GLY A 170 18.67 8.34 22.16
C GLY A 170 19.51 7.78 23.31
N LYS A 171 19.11 6.67 23.93
CA LYS A 171 19.84 6.00 25.02
C LYS A 171 20.93 5.07 24.47
N ILE A 172 20.67 4.39 23.36
CA ILE A 172 21.63 3.64 22.56
C ILE A 172 21.94 4.46 21.31
N THR A 173 23.16 4.93 21.20
CA THR A 173 23.60 5.83 20.12
C THR A 173 24.69 5.24 19.25
N ASN A 174 25.19 4.05 19.57
CA ASN A 174 26.26 3.40 18.82
C ASN A 174 25.92 1.91 18.61
N TRP A 175 26.14 1.43 17.39
CA TRP A 175 25.83 0.04 17.01
C TRP A 175 26.59 -1.02 17.82
N LYS A 176 27.80 -0.70 18.33
CA LYS A 176 28.56 -1.64 19.17
C LYS A 176 27.81 -2.05 20.44
N ASP A 177 26.92 -1.20 20.95
CA ASP A 177 26.17 -1.47 22.18
C ASP A 177 25.08 -2.54 21.96
N VAL A 178 24.80 -2.86 20.68
CA VAL A 178 23.86 -3.90 20.25
C VAL A 178 24.50 -4.96 19.35
N GLY A 179 25.85 -5.10 19.42
CA GLY A 179 26.59 -6.14 18.73
C GLY A 179 27.02 -5.81 17.30
N GLY A 180 26.92 -4.56 16.90
CA GLY A 180 27.38 -4.04 15.61
C GLY A 180 28.80 -3.47 15.63
N GLU A 181 29.14 -2.74 14.61
CA GLU A 181 30.41 -2.01 14.47
C GLU A 181 30.44 -0.79 15.38
N ASP A 182 31.63 -0.23 15.63
CA ASP A 182 31.80 1.04 16.38
C ASP A 182 31.45 2.25 15.50
N LEU A 183 30.13 2.38 15.22
CA LEU A 183 29.54 3.42 14.39
C LEU A 183 28.34 4.04 15.12
N ASP A 184 28.22 5.37 15.04
CA ASP A 184 27.07 6.07 15.60
C ASP A 184 25.80 5.72 14.82
N ILE A 185 24.70 5.49 15.53
CA ILE A 185 23.41 5.15 14.93
C ILE A 185 22.77 6.42 14.36
N VAL A 186 22.35 6.35 13.10
CA VAL A 186 21.54 7.37 12.43
C VAL A 186 20.10 6.86 12.31
N ALA A 187 19.24 7.29 13.23
CA ALA A 187 17.86 6.83 13.33
C ALA A 187 16.91 7.78 12.62
N PHE A 188 16.36 7.30 11.50
CA PHE A 188 15.35 8.04 10.74
C PHE A 188 13.96 7.85 11.34
N GLN A 189 13.17 8.92 11.34
CA GLN A 189 11.75 8.91 11.70
C GLN A 189 10.90 9.46 10.53
N ARG A 190 9.60 9.54 10.72
CA ARG A 190 8.66 10.14 9.77
C ARG A 190 7.90 11.29 10.45
N GLY A 191 7.27 12.13 9.64
CA GLY A 191 6.36 13.17 10.14
C GLY A 191 5.12 12.56 10.82
N GLU A 192 4.46 13.37 11.65
CA GLU A 192 3.26 12.96 12.41
C GLU A 192 2.09 12.52 11.52
N ASP A 193 2.00 13.02 10.28
CA ASP A 193 0.94 12.69 9.31
C ASP A 193 1.15 11.30 8.67
N SER A 194 2.30 10.66 8.94
CA SER A 194 2.65 9.38 8.34
C SER A 194 2.03 8.21 9.09
N GLY A 195 1.33 7.32 8.37
CA GLY A 195 0.80 6.09 8.93
C GLY A 195 1.87 5.19 9.57
N SER A 196 3.09 5.13 8.99
CA SER A 196 4.19 4.38 9.62
C SER A 196 4.67 5.01 10.92
N GLN A 197 4.63 6.35 11.07
CA GLN A 197 4.93 7.02 12.33
C GLN A 197 3.85 6.73 13.39
N THR A 198 2.59 6.74 12.98
CA THR A 198 1.46 6.37 13.85
C THR A 198 1.64 4.96 14.40
N LEU A 199 1.92 4.00 13.52
CA LEU A 199 2.16 2.60 13.93
C LEU A 199 3.40 2.47 14.79
N PHE A 200 4.49 3.17 14.47
CA PHE A 200 5.71 3.19 15.27
C PHE A 200 5.45 3.68 16.70
N LYS A 201 4.72 4.78 16.85
CA LYS A 201 4.35 5.32 18.17
C LYS A 201 3.43 4.37 18.93
N LYS A 202 2.44 3.78 18.26
CA LYS A 202 1.46 2.85 18.85
C LYS A 202 2.10 1.52 19.24
N LEU A 203 2.76 0.84 18.30
CA LEU A 203 3.19 -0.54 18.47
C LEU A 203 4.49 -0.66 19.26
N LEU A 204 5.43 0.25 19.03
CA LEU A 204 6.73 0.20 19.67
C LEU A 204 6.86 1.18 20.83
N ILE A 205 6.66 2.48 20.62
CA ILE A 205 6.98 3.51 21.63
C ILE A 205 5.99 3.47 22.79
N GLN A 206 4.69 3.32 22.53
CA GLN A 206 3.64 3.12 23.56
C GLN A 206 3.63 4.23 24.63
N GLY A 207 3.79 5.48 24.22
CA GLY A 207 3.87 6.64 25.14
C GLY A 207 5.20 6.78 25.86
N GLY A 208 6.21 5.98 25.51
CA GLY A 208 7.57 6.09 26.03
C GLY A 208 8.33 7.31 25.47
N GLU A 209 9.57 7.45 25.91
CA GLU A 209 10.45 8.52 25.43
C GLU A 209 10.77 8.34 23.94
N LEU A 210 10.71 9.42 23.19
CA LEU A 210 11.09 9.51 21.79
C LEU A 210 11.90 10.78 21.58
N MET A 211 13.08 10.67 20.95
CA MET A 211 13.88 11.84 20.60
C MET A 211 13.27 12.56 19.40
N ASP A 212 13.37 13.88 19.37
CA ASP A 212 13.08 14.66 18.18
C ASP A 212 14.21 14.44 17.16
N PRO A 213 13.92 13.89 15.97
CA PRO A 213 14.96 13.71 14.97
C PRO A 213 15.38 15.06 14.38
N PRO A 214 16.63 15.22 13.95
CA PRO A 214 17.02 16.30 13.07
C PRO A 214 16.10 16.31 11.82
N THR A 215 15.83 17.51 11.27
CA THR A 215 14.91 17.66 10.13
C THR A 215 15.31 16.79 8.92
N GLU A 216 16.60 16.63 8.68
CA GLU A 216 17.17 15.80 7.62
C GLU A 216 16.95 14.28 7.83
N LEU A 217 16.61 13.87 9.05
CA LEU A 217 16.31 12.48 9.41
C LEU A 217 14.80 12.20 9.54
N ALA A 218 13.95 13.13 9.09
CA ALA A 218 12.50 13.01 9.09
C ALA A 218 11.91 13.30 7.69
N PRO A 219 12.17 12.45 6.70
CA PRO A 219 11.67 12.63 5.34
C PRO A 219 10.14 12.61 5.29
N ALA A 220 9.58 13.44 4.41
CA ALA A 220 8.13 13.61 4.29
C ALA A 220 7.45 12.42 3.60
N ALA A 221 8.08 11.83 2.58
CA ALA A 221 7.54 10.69 1.85
C ALA A 221 8.15 9.36 2.30
N MET A 222 7.38 8.27 2.19
CA MET A 222 7.84 6.93 2.58
C MET A 222 9.02 6.45 1.72
N GLY A 223 8.96 6.67 0.40
CA GLY A 223 10.06 6.38 -0.51
C GLY A 223 11.34 7.16 -0.19
N GLU A 224 11.23 8.43 0.22
CA GLU A 224 12.37 9.25 0.62
C GLU A 224 13.10 8.69 1.86
N LEU A 225 12.39 8.07 2.79
CA LEU A 225 13.00 7.39 3.93
C LEU A 225 13.82 6.19 3.45
N VAL A 226 13.25 5.36 2.61
CA VAL A 226 13.93 4.18 2.05
C VAL A 226 15.16 4.59 1.25
N ASP A 227 15.02 5.58 0.37
CA ASP A 227 16.13 6.14 -0.41
C ASP A 227 17.22 6.76 0.46
N SER A 228 16.84 7.44 1.54
CA SER A 228 17.79 8.03 2.49
C SER A 228 18.63 6.97 3.18
N ILE A 229 18.03 5.86 3.60
CA ILE A 229 18.76 4.74 4.22
C ILE A 229 19.65 4.05 3.19
N ALA A 230 19.15 3.84 1.95
CA ALA A 230 19.92 3.24 0.87
C ALA A 230 21.11 4.12 0.43
N ALA A 231 20.90 5.44 0.36
CA ALA A 231 21.86 6.42 -0.14
C ALA A 231 22.86 6.91 0.93
N TYR A 232 22.61 6.67 2.21
CA TYR A 232 23.45 7.19 3.30
C TYR A 232 24.86 6.59 3.27
N ASN A 233 25.60 6.92 2.20
CA ASN A 233 26.97 6.51 1.87
C ASN A 233 27.23 4.99 1.88
N ASN A 234 26.21 4.16 1.60
CA ASN A 234 26.24 2.72 1.90
C ASN A 234 26.66 2.45 3.34
N SER A 235 26.38 3.38 4.26
CA SER A 235 26.88 3.27 5.61
C SER A 235 25.98 2.35 6.44
N ALA A 236 26.61 1.36 7.04
CA ALA A 236 25.99 0.40 7.95
C ALA A 236 25.36 1.04 9.21
N ASN A 237 25.33 2.38 9.31
CA ASN A 237 24.92 3.09 10.52
C ASN A 237 23.48 3.61 10.52
N ALA A 238 22.79 3.61 9.38
CA ALA A 238 21.40 4.06 9.29
C ALA A 238 20.41 2.97 9.75
N ILE A 239 19.36 3.39 10.44
CA ILE A 239 18.15 2.60 10.72
C ILE A 239 16.92 3.44 10.47
N GLY A 240 15.88 2.86 9.89
CA GLY A 240 14.57 3.46 9.74
C GLY A 240 13.46 2.42 9.81
N PHE A 241 12.23 2.85 9.65
CA PHE A 241 11.08 1.96 9.73
C PHE A 241 10.05 2.28 8.64
N SER A 242 9.26 1.27 8.31
CA SER A 242 8.15 1.37 7.36
C SER A 242 7.13 0.27 7.68
N VAL A 243 6.15 0.08 6.80
CA VAL A 243 5.28 -1.10 6.82
C VAL A 243 5.86 -2.18 5.92
N TYR A 244 5.68 -3.46 6.32
CA TYR A 244 6.28 -4.61 5.64
C TYR A 244 5.92 -4.65 4.16
N TYR A 245 4.63 -4.53 3.86
CA TYR A 245 4.14 -4.58 2.48
C TYR A 245 4.83 -3.56 1.57
N TYR A 246 5.02 -2.32 2.05
CA TYR A 246 5.65 -1.28 1.25
C TYR A 246 7.08 -1.63 0.87
N ILE A 247 7.85 -2.18 1.81
CA ILE A 247 9.26 -2.54 1.58
C ILE A 247 9.40 -3.80 0.74
N ASP A 248 8.55 -4.80 0.99
CA ASP A 248 8.63 -6.11 0.33
C ASP A 248 8.07 -6.08 -1.09
N GLN A 249 6.93 -5.41 -1.31
CA GLN A 249 6.16 -5.47 -2.55
C GLN A 249 6.21 -4.20 -3.40
N MET A 250 6.27 -3.00 -2.80
CA MET A 250 6.14 -1.75 -3.54
C MET A 250 7.47 -1.07 -3.81
N TYR A 251 8.38 -1.05 -2.84
CA TYR A 251 9.58 -0.20 -2.91
C TYR A 251 10.80 -0.91 -2.32
N SER A 252 11.22 -1.99 -2.97
CA SER A 252 12.44 -2.70 -2.62
C SER A 252 13.65 -1.99 -3.21
N GLN A 253 14.65 -1.69 -2.39
CA GLN A 253 15.93 -1.11 -2.82
C GLN A 253 17.07 -2.10 -2.59
N PRO A 254 17.97 -2.30 -3.58
CA PRO A 254 19.18 -3.07 -3.39
C PRO A 254 20.05 -2.52 -2.25
N GLY A 255 20.68 -3.39 -1.48
CA GLY A 255 21.54 -3.00 -0.37
C GLY A 255 20.80 -2.72 0.94
N LEU A 256 19.48 -2.95 1.00
CA LEU A 256 18.68 -2.87 2.21
C LEU A 256 18.25 -4.24 2.71
N ARG A 257 18.06 -4.32 4.01
CA ARG A 257 17.64 -5.54 4.70
C ARG A 257 16.67 -5.21 5.82
N LEU A 258 15.65 -6.05 5.97
CA LEU A 258 14.78 -6.03 7.14
C LEU A 258 15.51 -6.61 8.37
N LEU A 259 15.33 -5.98 9.52
CA LEU A 259 15.77 -6.50 10.80
C LEU A 259 14.74 -7.46 11.37
N ALA A 260 15.21 -8.55 12.00
CA ALA A 260 14.37 -9.32 12.90
C ALA A 260 14.11 -8.49 14.18
N VAL A 261 12.91 -8.65 14.75
CA VAL A 261 12.53 -8.07 16.05
C VAL A 261 12.26 -9.22 17.00
N ASP A 262 12.93 -9.20 18.17
CA ASP A 262 12.89 -10.30 19.14
C ASP A 262 13.18 -11.67 18.48
N ASP A 263 14.17 -11.68 17.58
CA ASP A 263 14.62 -12.83 16.78
C ASP A 263 13.59 -13.40 15.78
N VAL A 264 12.49 -12.71 15.54
CA VAL A 264 11.51 -13.07 14.50
C VAL A 264 11.71 -12.18 13.26
N THR A 265 11.96 -12.81 12.12
CA THR A 265 12.08 -12.12 10.82
C THR A 265 10.66 -11.84 10.29
N PRO A 266 10.35 -10.59 9.87
CA PRO A 266 9.06 -10.30 9.26
C PRO A 266 8.90 -11.02 7.92
N SER A 267 7.75 -11.64 7.72
CA SER A 267 7.30 -12.29 6.49
C SER A 267 5.78 -12.42 6.50
N ASN A 268 5.16 -12.69 5.36
CA ASN A 268 3.71 -12.94 5.33
C ASN A 268 3.29 -14.05 6.30
N ASP A 269 4.09 -15.10 6.46
CA ASP A 269 3.79 -16.20 7.38
C ASP A 269 3.83 -15.74 8.85
N THR A 270 4.90 -15.01 9.24
CA THR A 270 5.06 -14.53 10.63
C THR A 270 4.11 -13.37 10.98
N ILE A 271 3.60 -12.67 9.97
CA ILE A 271 2.54 -11.66 10.12
C ILE A 271 1.18 -12.35 10.22
N ALA A 272 0.94 -13.40 9.44
CA ALA A 272 -0.32 -14.14 9.44
C ALA A 272 -0.58 -14.85 10.77
N ASP A 273 0.44 -15.51 11.33
CA ASP A 273 0.36 -16.23 12.60
C ASP A 273 0.67 -15.36 13.84
N GLU A 274 0.94 -14.05 13.61
CA GLU A 274 1.26 -13.06 14.67
C GLU A 274 2.50 -13.40 15.50
N SER A 275 3.37 -14.26 15.01
CA SER A 275 4.65 -14.52 15.68
C SER A 275 5.62 -13.33 15.55
N TYR A 276 5.51 -12.51 14.49
CA TYR A 276 6.19 -11.22 14.43
C TYR A 276 5.52 -10.21 15.38
N PRO A 277 6.27 -9.57 16.31
CA PRO A 277 5.64 -8.87 17.44
C PRO A 277 4.99 -7.52 17.12
N LEU A 278 5.24 -6.94 15.96
CA LEU A 278 4.78 -5.59 15.59
C LEU A 278 3.79 -5.62 14.44
N CYS A 279 2.87 -6.59 14.47
CA CYS A 279 1.77 -6.69 13.51
C CYS A 279 0.73 -5.59 13.73
N ASN A 280 0.09 -5.16 12.67
CA ASN A 280 -1.04 -4.23 12.66
C ASN A 280 -2.05 -4.63 11.60
N GLU A 281 -3.28 -4.24 11.84
CA GLU A 281 -4.36 -4.33 10.87
C GLU A 281 -4.47 -3.04 10.07
N PHE A 282 -5.10 -3.13 8.90
CA PHE A 282 -5.57 -1.98 8.15
C PHE A 282 -7.04 -2.20 7.79
N TYR A 283 -7.74 -1.12 7.52
CA TYR A 283 -9.19 -1.06 7.62
C TYR A 283 -9.85 -0.62 6.33
N ALA A 284 -11.06 -1.15 6.08
CA ALA A 284 -12.05 -0.52 5.25
C ALA A 284 -12.94 0.36 6.15
N VAL A 285 -13.25 1.59 5.70
CA VAL A 285 -14.06 2.55 6.47
C VAL A 285 -15.08 3.20 5.56
N ILE A 286 -16.33 3.29 6.03
CA ILE A 286 -17.44 3.96 5.34
C ILE A 286 -18.26 4.79 6.34
N HIS A 287 -19.13 5.65 5.82
CA HIS A 287 -20.15 6.31 6.66
C HIS A 287 -21.25 5.32 7.04
N PRO A 288 -21.74 5.34 8.29
CA PRO A 288 -22.73 4.35 8.77
C PRO A 288 -24.10 4.48 8.09
N ASP A 289 -24.41 5.63 7.50
CA ASP A 289 -25.63 5.91 6.75
C ASP A 289 -25.54 5.57 5.25
N ALA A 290 -24.42 4.98 4.82
CA ALA A 290 -24.30 4.47 3.44
C ALA A 290 -25.44 3.49 3.13
N ALA A 291 -26.18 3.78 2.05
CA ALA A 291 -27.35 2.99 1.67
C ALA A 291 -26.94 1.53 1.32
N ALA A 292 -27.80 0.56 1.59
CA ALA A 292 -27.49 -0.85 1.35
C ALA A 292 -27.16 -1.19 -0.11
N ASP A 293 -27.64 -0.38 -1.06
CA ASP A 293 -27.39 -0.50 -2.49
C ASP A 293 -26.37 0.52 -3.02
N SER A 294 -25.73 1.29 -2.14
CA SER A 294 -24.66 2.21 -2.55
C SER A 294 -23.37 1.46 -2.92
N PRO A 295 -22.58 1.98 -3.86
CA PRO A 295 -21.35 1.33 -4.30
C PRO A 295 -20.34 1.06 -3.16
N GLU A 296 -20.16 2.01 -2.26
CA GLU A 296 -19.26 1.87 -1.11
C GLU A 296 -19.70 0.78 -0.14
N ARG A 297 -21.04 0.65 0.12
CA ARG A 297 -21.57 -0.41 0.97
C ARG A 297 -21.40 -1.78 0.30
N GLN A 298 -21.69 -1.87 -0.99
CA GLN A 298 -21.51 -3.11 -1.75
C GLN A 298 -20.03 -3.56 -1.76
N LEU A 299 -19.09 -2.62 -1.99
CA LEU A 299 -17.65 -2.92 -1.98
C LEU A 299 -17.19 -3.30 -0.57
N TYR A 300 -17.65 -2.57 0.45
CA TYR A 300 -17.36 -2.87 1.84
C TYR A 300 -17.80 -4.30 2.21
N ASP A 301 -19.05 -4.67 1.90
CA ASP A 301 -19.58 -6.00 2.18
C ASP A 301 -18.91 -7.09 1.33
N TRP A 302 -18.55 -6.78 0.08
CA TRP A 302 -17.85 -7.71 -0.80
C TRP A 302 -16.49 -8.16 -0.25
N LEU A 303 -15.80 -7.33 0.51
CA LEU A 303 -14.52 -7.68 1.14
C LEU A 303 -14.62 -8.86 2.12
N ASP A 304 -15.82 -9.16 2.65
CA ASP A 304 -16.05 -10.33 3.52
C ASP A 304 -16.33 -11.63 2.74
N THR A 305 -16.53 -11.54 1.42
CA THR A 305 -16.74 -12.71 0.57
C THR A 305 -15.42 -13.43 0.26
N ASP A 306 -15.50 -14.68 -0.18
CA ASP A 306 -14.34 -15.45 -0.64
C ASP A 306 -13.58 -14.70 -1.75
N ALA A 307 -14.29 -14.00 -2.66
CA ALA A 307 -13.69 -13.21 -3.72
C ALA A 307 -12.92 -12.00 -3.19
N GLY A 308 -13.49 -11.27 -2.23
CA GLY A 308 -12.82 -10.15 -1.57
C GLY A 308 -11.59 -10.58 -0.78
N GLN A 309 -11.69 -11.70 -0.05
CA GLN A 309 -10.54 -12.27 0.68
C GLN A 309 -9.43 -12.74 -0.27
N GLU A 310 -9.79 -13.29 -1.43
CA GLU A 310 -8.81 -13.67 -2.46
C GLU A 310 -8.17 -12.45 -3.12
N CYS A 311 -8.92 -11.36 -3.34
CA CYS A 311 -8.39 -10.08 -3.81
C CYS A 311 -7.29 -9.54 -2.88
N ILE A 312 -7.52 -9.57 -1.55
CA ILE A 312 -6.53 -9.14 -0.56
C ILE A 312 -5.25 -9.99 -0.65
N LYS A 313 -5.38 -11.30 -0.78
CA LYS A 313 -4.24 -12.22 -0.94
C LYS A 313 -3.50 -12.02 -2.25
N LYS A 314 -4.22 -11.84 -3.36
CA LYS A 314 -3.64 -11.53 -4.68
C LYS A 314 -2.81 -10.26 -4.66
N SER A 315 -3.23 -9.26 -3.88
CA SER A 315 -2.48 -8.03 -3.71
C SER A 315 -1.20 -8.21 -2.88
N GLY A 316 -0.97 -9.41 -2.31
CA GLY A 316 0.21 -9.71 -1.49
C GLY A 316 0.05 -9.42 0.01
N TYR A 317 -1.13 -8.99 0.45
CA TYR A 317 -1.44 -8.79 1.86
C TYR A 317 -1.87 -10.07 2.57
N VAL A 318 -1.73 -10.06 3.88
CA VAL A 318 -2.31 -11.09 4.75
C VAL A 318 -3.78 -10.78 4.99
N ALA A 319 -4.69 -11.60 4.43
CA ALA A 319 -6.12 -11.48 4.68
C ALA A 319 -6.46 -11.98 6.09
N VAL A 320 -7.39 -11.31 6.77
CA VAL A 320 -7.81 -11.65 8.15
C VAL A 320 -9.14 -12.41 8.22
N GLY A 321 -9.78 -12.64 7.06
CA GLY A 321 -11.11 -13.22 6.98
C GLY A 321 -12.22 -12.21 7.32
N PRO A 322 -13.49 -12.60 7.23
CA PRO A 322 -14.61 -11.74 7.60
C PRO A 322 -14.52 -11.32 9.07
N GLN A 323 -14.63 -10.04 9.33
CA GLN A 323 -14.50 -9.46 10.67
C GLN A 323 -15.77 -8.69 11.06
N ALA A 324 -16.00 -8.59 12.37
CA ALA A 324 -17.08 -7.75 12.87
C ALA A 324 -16.77 -6.26 12.59
N THR A 325 -17.80 -5.55 12.15
CA THR A 325 -17.76 -4.10 12.03
C THR A 325 -17.68 -3.45 13.40
N VAL A 326 -16.84 -2.44 13.55
CA VAL A 326 -16.69 -1.63 14.76
C VAL A 326 -17.05 -0.19 14.40
N THR A 327 -17.86 0.46 15.23
CA THR A 327 -18.05 1.92 15.13
C THR A 327 -16.82 2.60 15.73
N ILE A 328 -16.11 3.38 14.93
CA ILE A 328 -15.03 4.23 15.42
C ILE A 328 -15.69 5.51 15.95
N VAL A 329 -15.52 5.73 17.18
CA VAL A 329 -15.92 6.75 18.15
C VAL A 329 -16.86 6.18 19.20
N ASP A 330 -16.29 5.50 20.17
CA ASP A 330 -16.78 5.36 21.55
C ASP A 330 -15.76 5.93 22.53
#